data_c03867914a9cf8d011231f8067442aa2
#
_entry.id   c03867914a9cf8d011231f8067442aa2
#
_cell.length_a   1.000
_cell.length_b   1.000
_cell.length_c   1.000
_cell.angle_alpha   90.00
_cell.angle_beta   90.00
_cell.angle_gamma   90.00
#
_symmetry.space_group_name_H-M   'P 1'
#
loop_
_entity.id
_entity.type
_entity.pdbx_description
1 polymer ?
#
loop_
_entity_poly.entity_id
_entity_poly.type
_entity_poly.pdbx_seq_one_letter_code
_entity_poly.pdbx_strand_id
1 'polypeptide(L)'
;EGKLDIGLVAGEPAYEAFAGIGRQPTTLKILTAIYSNPGMFVVRGDSPARSLRDLIGKPIAWGTRASGLTLLARYVLDGLGLDREKDFTPVYLERAGDGPAMVADGRVAALWGGGIGWPGFTAVMQAGGRFIGLNAEEAERIRAKHNFLKPLTVPAGAYPGQTEAVASVGSWSYILARPTLDDDIAYRLARALDRGHPALVKRLDQGRETTPQSTLAAAPSPDQIHPGVQRYLREIGLMR
;
A
#
# COMPACT_ATOMS: atom_id res chain seq x y z
N GLU A 1 -22.00 5.28 -8.75
CA GLU A 1 -23.04 4.53 -9.43
C GLU A 1 -24.09 3.94 -8.49
N GLY A 2 -23.93 4.04 -7.15
CA GLY A 2 -24.90 3.60 -6.15
C GLY A 2 -25.12 2.08 -6.02
N LYS A 3 -24.22 1.27 -6.63
CA LYS A 3 -24.32 -0.20 -6.62
C LYS A 3 -23.80 -0.87 -5.36
N LEU A 4 -22.90 -0.18 -4.62
CA LEU A 4 -22.27 -0.68 -3.40
C LEU A 4 -22.36 0.37 -2.30
N ASP A 5 -22.58 -0.07 -1.07
CA ASP A 5 -22.56 0.78 0.12
C ASP A 5 -21.14 1.01 0.63
N ILE A 6 -20.30 -0.03 0.54
CA ILE A 6 -18.90 -0.04 1.00
C ILE A 6 -18.02 -0.75 -0.01
N GLY A 7 -16.73 -0.41 -0.05
CA GLY A 7 -15.75 -1.05 -0.92
C GLY A 7 -14.33 -0.93 -0.41
N LEU A 8 -13.49 -1.90 -0.80
CA LEU A 8 -12.05 -1.89 -0.56
C LEU A 8 -11.35 -1.06 -1.64
N VAL A 9 -10.47 -0.15 -1.24
CA VAL A 9 -9.75 0.74 -2.15
C VAL A 9 -8.30 0.86 -1.70
N ALA A 10 -7.34 0.70 -2.62
CA ALA A 10 -5.95 1.02 -2.35
C ALA A 10 -5.76 2.53 -2.13
N GLY A 11 -4.70 2.92 -1.42
CA GLY A 11 -4.52 4.30 -0.98
C GLY A 11 -4.33 5.31 -2.12
N GLU A 12 -3.63 4.95 -3.18
CA GLU A 12 -3.36 5.84 -4.31
C GLU A 12 -4.64 6.15 -5.10
N PRO A 13 -5.47 5.17 -5.50
CA PRO A 13 -6.77 5.45 -6.09
C PRO A 13 -7.71 6.22 -5.15
N ALA A 14 -7.64 5.98 -3.85
CA ALA A 14 -8.41 6.76 -2.87
C ALA A 14 -7.95 8.21 -2.83
N TYR A 15 -6.64 8.45 -2.78
CA TYR A 15 -6.05 9.79 -2.85
C TYR A 15 -6.48 10.53 -4.12
N GLU A 16 -6.33 9.91 -5.30
CA GLU A 16 -6.75 10.53 -6.56
C GLU A 16 -8.26 10.85 -6.58
N ALA A 17 -9.06 9.95 -6.02
CA ALA A 17 -10.50 10.17 -5.93
C ALA A 17 -10.86 11.32 -4.97
N PHE A 18 -10.20 11.45 -3.84
CA PHE A 18 -10.41 12.56 -2.90
C PHE A 18 -9.90 13.89 -3.46
N ALA A 19 -8.74 13.87 -4.12
CA ALA A 19 -8.13 15.07 -4.70
C ALA A 19 -8.77 15.50 -6.04
N GLY A 20 -9.63 14.68 -6.63
CA GLY A 20 -10.24 14.97 -7.93
C GLY A 20 -9.27 14.85 -9.10
N ILE A 21 -8.28 13.99 -9.02
CA ILE A 21 -7.29 13.78 -10.09
C ILE A 21 -7.92 12.93 -11.19
N GLY A 22 -8.06 13.51 -12.40
CA GLY A 22 -8.67 12.88 -13.56
C GLY A 22 -10.19 12.64 -13.46
N ARG A 23 -10.83 13.15 -12.40
CA ARG A 23 -12.28 13.02 -12.16
C ARG A 23 -12.75 14.11 -11.18
N GLN A 24 -14.05 14.26 -11.00
CA GLN A 24 -14.57 15.07 -9.91
C GLN A 24 -14.20 14.48 -8.55
N PRO A 25 -13.86 15.30 -7.54
CA PRO A 25 -13.59 14.83 -6.18
C PRO A 25 -14.75 13.99 -5.66
N THR A 26 -14.40 12.89 -4.97
CA THR A 26 -15.41 12.01 -4.38
C THR A 26 -15.87 12.52 -3.01
N THR A 27 -17.12 12.23 -2.69
CA THR A 27 -17.70 12.45 -1.35
C THR A 27 -17.65 11.19 -0.47
N LEU A 28 -17.02 10.11 -0.92
CA LEU A 28 -16.88 8.88 -0.13
C LEU A 28 -16.20 9.17 1.21
N LYS A 29 -16.51 8.35 2.21
CA LYS A 29 -16.01 8.46 3.58
C LYS A 29 -15.22 7.24 3.98
N ILE A 30 -14.17 7.43 4.77
CA ILE A 30 -13.32 6.36 5.30
C ILE A 30 -14.05 5.72 6.49
N LEU A 31 -14.25 4.41 6.42
CA LEU A 31 -14.70 3.61 7.57
C LEU A 31 -13.51 3.11 8.40
N THR A 32 -12.45 2.65 7.73
CA THR A 32 -11.21 2.21 8.38
C THR A 32 -10.05 2.20 7.39
N ALA A 33 -8.84 2.47 7.88
CA ALA A 33 -7.62 2.05 7.23
C ALA A 33 -7.41 0.56 7.54
N ILE A 34 -6.95 -0.21 6.55
CA ILE A 34 -6.80 -1.66 6.69
C ILE A 34 -5.35 -2.01 6.99
N TYR A 35 -4.47 -1.79 6.02
CA TYR A 35 -3.04 -2.06 6.12
C TYR A 35 -2.25 -1.10 5.24
N SER A 36 -1.00 -0.88 5.62
CA SER A 36 -0.06 -0.08 4.84
C SER A 36 0.47 -0.84 3.63
N ASN A 37 0.83 -0.09 2.59
CA ASN A 37 1.41 -0.60 1.36
C ASN A 37 2.78 0.05 1.13
N PRO A 38 3.84 -0.35 1.86
CA PRO A 38 5.20 0.06 1.54
C PRO A 38 5.58 -0.47 0.16
N GLY A 39 5.88 0.42 -0.77
CA GLY A 39 6.25 0.07 -2.14
C GLY A 39 7.71 -0.38 -2.22
N MET A 40 7.97 -1.60 -2.68
CA MET A 40 9.32 -2.16 -2.70
C MET A 40 9.57 -2.99 -3.97
N PHE A 41 10.86 -3.15 -4.26
CA PHE A 41 11.32 -4.15 -5.23
C PHE A 41 11.86 -5.36 -4.48
N VAL A 42 11.56 -6.55 -5.00
CA VAL A 42 12.23 -7.78 -4.61
C VAL A 42 12.99 -8.33 -5.80
N VAL A 43 14.21 -8.79 -5.57
CA VAL A 43 15.13 -9.35 -6.57
C VAL A 43 15.61 -10.73 -6.13
N ARG A 44 16.20 -11.49 -7.04
CA ARG A 44 16.91 -12.72 -6.69
C ARG A 44 18.06 -12.44 -5.72
N GLY A 45 18.42 -13.38 -4.88
CA GLY A 45 19.51 -13.25 -3.91
C GLY A 45 20.87 -13.00 -4.54
N ASP A 46 21.13 -13.61 -5.69
CA ASP A 46 22.36 -13.45 -6.48
C ASP A 46 22.37 -12.22 -7.40
N SER A 47 21.30 -11.43 -7.42
CA SER A 47 21.23 -10.20 -8.21
C SER A 47 22.32 -9.20 -7.78
N PRO A 48 23.05 -8.57 -8.72
CA PRO A 48 24.03 -7.53 -8.40
C PRO A 48 23.37 -6.21 -7.99
N ALA A 49 22.09 -5.97 -8.32
CA ALA A 49 21.40 -4.71 -8.03
C ALA A 49 21.28 -4.47 -6.51
N ARG A 50 21.67 -3.30 -6.02
CA ARG A 50 21.60 -2.90 -4.61
C ARG A 50 20.69 -1.70 -4.37
N SER A 51 20.35 -0.98 -5.43
CA SER A 51 19.50 0.21 -5.42
C SER A 51 18.49 0.16 -6.56
N LEU A 52 17.50 1.03 -6.51
CA LEU A 52 16.56 1.23 -7.61
C LEU A 52 17.27 1.65 -8.91
N ARG A 53 18.34 2.43 -8.80
CA ARG A 53 19.12 2.89 -9.96
C ARG A 53 19.79 1.75 -10.73
N ASP A 54 20.14 0.66 -10.04
CA ASP A 54 20.74 -0.52 -10.69
C ASP A 54 19.70 -1.33 -11.52
N LEU A 55 18.42 -1.02 -11.34
CA LEU A 55 17.32 -1.61 -12.09
C LEU A 55 16.97 -0.83 -13.37
N ILE A 56 17.54 0.37 -13.59
CA ILE A 56 17.29 1.15 -14.81
C ILE A 56 17.70 0.35 -16.04
N GLY A 57 16.84 0.36 -17.07
CA GLY A 57 16.97 -0.42 -18.30
C GLY A 57 16.62 -1.90 -18.18
N LYS A 58 16.32 -2.40 -16.98
CA LYS A 58 16.02 -3.82 -16.77
C LYS A 58 14.52 -4.13 -16.92
N PRO A 59 14.18 -5.38 -17.27
CA PRO A 59 12.79 -5.84 -17.25
C PRO A 59 12.28 -5.94 -15.81
N ILE A 60 11.18 -5.26 -15.53
CA ILE A 60 10.57 -5.20 -14.19
C ILE A 60 9.11 -5.65 -14.28
N ALA A 61 8.70 -6.59 -13.42
CA ALA A 61 7.31 -6.97 -13.25
C ALA A 61 6.60 -5.94 -12.34
N TRP A 62 5.71 -5.14 -12.92
CA TRP A 62 5.02 -4.05 -12.22
C TRP A 62 3.67 -4.45 -11.59
N GLY A 63 3.25 -5.70 -11.75
CA GLY A 63 1.92 -6.15 -11.39
C GLY A 63 0.93 -6.03 -12.53
N THR A 64 -0.37 -6.14 -12.23
CA THR A 64 -1.42 -5.98 -13.25
C THR A 64 -1.67 -4.49 -13.54
N ARG A 65 -2.00 -4.16 -14.79
CA ARG A 65 -2.15 -2.75 -15.25
C ARG A 65 -3.12 -1.92 -14.41
N ALA A 66 -4.21 -2.53 -13.92
CA ALA A 66 -5.25 -1.86 -13.14
C ALA A 66 -5.00 -1.91 -11.62
N SER A 67 -3.85 -2.39 -11.16
CA SER A 67 -3.53 -2.49 -9.74
C SER A 67 -3.22 -1.12 -9.13
N GLY A 68 -3.68 -0.90 -7.90
CA GLY A 68 -3.26 0.25 -7.09
C GLY A 68 -1.74 0.29 -6.85
N LEU A 69 -1.08 -0.88 -6.74
CA LEU A 69 0.38 -0.95 -6.62
C LEU A 69 1.11 -0.44 -7.86
N THR A 70 0.50 -0.59 -9.04
CA THR A 70 1.03 -0.01 -10.30
C THR A 70 0.93 1.52 -10.27
N LEU A 71 -0.09 2.05 -9.62
CA LEU A 71 -0.25 3.48 -9.40
C LEU A 71 0.76 4.00 -8.36
N LEU A 72 0.97 3.26 -7.26
CA LEU A 72 2.02 3.57 -6.28
C LEU A 72 3.41 3.65 -6.95
N ALA A 73 3.74 2.68 -7.82
CA ALA A 73 4.99 2.70 -8.58
C ALA A 73 5.16 4.01 -9.36
N ARG A 74 4.10 4.50 -10.01
CA ARG A 74 4.13 5.76 -10.76
C ARG A 74 4.52 6.93 -9.86
N TYR A 75 3.91 7.06 -8.68
CA TYR A 75 4.22 8.13 -7.74
C TYR A 75 5.64 8.03 -7.16
N VAL A 76 6.08 6.81 -6.82
CA VAL A 76 7.44 6.58 -6.31
C VAL A 76 8.48 6.95 -7.36
N LEU A 77 8.33 6.48 -8.59
CA LEU A 77 9.26 6.77 -9.68
C LEU A 77 9.25 8.25 -10.05
N ASP A 78 8.08 8.86 -10.18
CA ASP A 78 7.94 10.29 -10.49
C ASP A 78 8.60 11.18 -9.42
N GLY A 79 8.52 10.81 -8.13
CA GLY A 79 9.23 11.49 -7.04
C GLY A 79 10.76 11.40 -7.17
N LEU A 80 11.27 10.37 -7.81
CA LEU A 80 12.68 10.16 -8.08
C LEU A 80 13.13 10.74 -9.44
N GLY A 81 12.20 11.27 -10.23
CA GLY A 81 12.46 11.77 -11.58
C GLY A 81 12.62 10.66 -12.60
N LEU A 82 12.04 9.50 -12.34
CA LEU A 82 12.05 8.33 -13.22
C LEU A 82 10.67 8.05 -13.82
N ASP A 83 10.66 7.43 -14.98
CA ASP A 83 9.45 7.02 -15.69
C ASP A 83 9.50 5.52 -15.99
N ARG A 84 8.45 4.81 -15.61
CA ARG A 84 8.38 3.37 -15.75
C ARG A 84 8.52 2.87 -17.20
N GLU A 85 7.95 3.63 -18.15
CA GLU A 85 7.92 3.24 -19.57
C GLU A 85 9.19 3.66 -20.31
N LYS A 86 9.94 4.64 -19.79
CA LYS A 86 11.15 5.18 -20.43
C LYS A 86 12.44 4.63 -19.83
N ASP A 87 12.46 4.51 -18.50
CA ASP A 87 13.69 4.14 -17.77
C ASP A 87 13.80 2.65 -17.50
N PHE A 88 12.74 1.87 -17.75
CA PHE A 88 12.71 0.42 -17.54
C PHE A 88 12.12 -0.30 -18.74
N THR A 89 12.27 -1.63 -18.78
CA THR A 89 11.49 -2.48 -19.69
C THR A 89 10.27 -3.00 -18.92
N PRO A 90 9.07 -2.40 -19.11
CA PRO A 90 7.92 -2.73 -18.28
C PRO A 90 7.30 -4.07 -18.66
N VAL A 91 7.12 -4.93 -17.67
CA VAL A 91 6.41 -6.21 -17.78
C VAL A 91 5.15 -6.14 -16.91
N TYR A 92 3.99 -6.23 -17.54
CA TYR A 92 2.71 -6.29 -16.85
C TYR A 92 2.24 -7.73 -16.73
N LEU A 93 1.77 -8.09 -15.55
CA LEU A 93 1.30 -9.42 -15.25
C LEU A 93 -0.18 -9.57 -15.64
N GLU A 94 -0.56 -10.75 -16.13
CA GLU A 94 -1.97 -11.11 -16.28
C GLU A 94 -2.59 -11.40 -14.90
N ARG A 95 -1.86 -12.10 -14.05
CA ARG A 95 -2.22 -12.41 -12.67
C ARG A 95 -1.10 -12.00 -11.73
N ALA A 96 -1.45 -11.42 -10.59
CA ALA A 96 -0.48 -10.97 -9.58
C ALA A 96 0.47 -12.09 -9.10
N GLY A 97 0.03 -13.35 -9.15
CA GLY A 97 0.82 -14.51 -8.74
C GLY A 97 1.89 -14.96 -9.74
N ASP A 98 1.94 -14.41 -10.96
CA ASP A 98 2.90 -14.84 -11.99
C ASP A 98 4.31 -14.25 -11.76
N GLY A 99 4.40 -13.12 -11.04
CA GLY A 99 5.64 -12.38 -10.81
C GLY A 99 6.79 -13.17 -10.18
N PRO A 100 6.57 -13.92 -9.09
CA PRO A 100 7.63 -14.69 -8.44
C PRO A 100 8.35 -15.67 -9.35
N ALA A 101 7.60 -16.40 -10.20
CA ALA A 101 8.21 -17.33 -11.17
C ALA A 101 9.09 -16.59 -12.18
N MET A 102 8.67 -15.39 -12.63
CA MET A 102 9.45 -14.58 -13.56
C MET A 102 10.74 -14.03 -12.97
N VAL A 103 10.76 -13.75 -11.64
CA VAL A 103 12.00 -13.41 -10.93
C VAL A 103 12.90 -14.62 -10.83
N ALA A 104 12.36 -15.77 -10.45
CA ALA A 104 13.13 -17.01 -10.26
C ALA A 104 13.84 -17.48 -11.54
N ASP A 105 13.14 -17.42 -12.70
CA ASP A 105 13.69 -17.85 -13.99
C ASP A 105 14.45 -16.74 -14.75
N GLY A 106 14.52 -15.52 -14.18
CA GLY A 106 15.31 -14.43 -14.75
C GLY A 106 14.64 -13.66 -15.89
N ARG A 107 13.36 -13.93 -16.20
CA ARG A 107 12.61 -13.15 -17.20
C ARG A 107 12.44 -11.69 -16.78
N VAL A 108 12.44 -11.42 -15.47
CA VAL A 108 12.49 -10.06 -14.93
C VAL A 108 13.61 -9.94 -13.91
N ALA A 109 14.22 -8.75 -13.83
CA ALA A 109 15.26 -8.44 -12.85
C ALA A 109 14.68 -8.21 -11.45
N ALA A 110 13.45 -7.71 -11.37
CA ALA A 110 12.77 -7.44 -10.13
C ALA A 110 11.24 -7.56 -10.26
N LEU A 111 10.59 -7.81 -9.12
CA LEU A 111 9.15 -7.70 -8.96
C LEU A 111 8.86 -6.49 -8.07
N TRP A 112 8.04 -5.59 -8.55
CA TRP A 112 7.45 -4.50 -7.77
C TRP A 112 6.21 -4.98 -7.03
N GLY A 113 6.03 -4.51 -5.82
CA GLY A 113 4.84 -4.79 -5.02
C GLY A 113 4.76 -3.93 -3.77
N GLY A 114 3.86 -4.27 -2.88
CA GLY A 114 3.68 -3.56 -1.61
C GLY A 114 2.87 -4.37 -0.60
N GLY A 115 2.92 -3.91 0.64
CA GLY A 115 2.24 -4.55 1.77
C GLY A 115 3.09 -5.60 2.48
N ILE A 116 2.97 -5.65 3.81
CA ILE A 116 3.65 -6.65 4.64
C ILE A 116 2.88 -7.98 4.52
N GLY A 117 3.62 -9.10 4.36
CA GLY A 117 3.01 -10.42 4.23
C GLY A 117 2.41 -10.72 2.84
N TRP A 118 2.70 -9.88 1.82
CA TRP A 118 2.19 -10.16 0.47
C TRP A 118 2.77 -11.46 -0.10
N PRO A 119 1.91 -12.42 -0.57
CA PRO A 119 2.35 -13.75 -1.01
C PRO A 119 3.40 -13.71 -2.13
N GLY A 120 3.31 -12.72 -3.04
CA GLY A 120 4.29 -12.55 -4.12
C GLY A 120 5.70 -12.29 -3.59
N PHE A 121 5.84 -11.44 -2.58
CA PHE A 121 7.13 -11.21 -1.93
C PHE A 121 7.58 -12.42 -1.10
N THR A 122 6.66 -13.04 -0.36
CA THR A 122 6.96 -14.23 0.44
C THR A 122 7.57 -15.33 -0.43
N ALA A 123 7.02 -15.59 -1.62
CA ALA A 123 7.52 -16.62 -2.52
C ALA A 123 8.95 -16.32 -3.01
N VAL A 124 9.26 -15.08 -3.39
CA VAL A 124 10.63 -14.70 -3.82
C VAL A 124 11.61 -14.77 -2.65
N MET A 125 11.20 -14.31 -1.45
CA MET A 125 12.05 -14.34 -0.25
C MET A 125 12.33 -15.78 0.22
N GLN A 126 11.35 -16.70 0.14
CA GLN A 126 11.55 -18.12 0.41
C GLN A 126 12.55 -18.77 -0.55
N ALA A 127 12.64 -18.27 -1.78
CA ALA A 127 13.65 -18.69 -2.77
C ALA A 127 15.02 -17.99 -2.58
N GLY A 128 15.26 -17.34 -1.44
CA GLY A 128 16.51 -16.64 -1.14
C GLY A 128 16.63 -15.26 -1.75
N GLY A 129 15.52 -14.65 -2.16
CA GLY A 129 15.49 -13.28 -2.67
C GLY A 129 15.79 -12.24 -1.59
N ARG A 130 15.90 -10.99 -1.99
CA ARG A 130 16.08 -9.85 -1.08
C ARG A 130 15.38 -8.60 -1.60
N PHE A 131 15.04 -7.71 -0.68
CA PHE A 131 14.44 -6.42 -1.01
C PHE A 131 15.48 -5.39 -1.45
N ILE A 132 15.03 -4.46 -2.28
CA ILE A 132 15.65 -3.15 -2.48
C ILE A 132 14.69 -2.12 -1.87
N GLY A 133 15.16 -1.46 -0.82
CA GLY A 133 14.48 -0.36 -0.15
C GLY A 133 14.90 0.99 -0.70
N LEU A 134 14.33 2.04 -0.12
CA LEU A 134 14.70 3.43 -0.39
C LEU A 134 15.71 3.90 0.68
N ASN A 135 16.65 4.73 0.28
CA ASN A 135 17.44 5.49 1.25
C ASN A 135 16.65 6.73 1.74
N ALA A 136 17.16 7.41 2.77
CA ALA A 136 16.45 8.53 3.39
C ALA A 136 16.25 9.71 2.42
N GLU A 137 17.23 10.00 1.57
CA GLU A 137 17.14 11.07 0.56
C GLU A 137 16.09 10.75 -0.50
N GLU A 138 16.05 9.52 -0.99
CA GLU A 138 15.05 9.06 -1.95
C GLU A 138 13.64 9.16 -1.37
N ALA A 139 13.44 8.70 -0.13
CA ALA A 139 12.16 8.78 0.56
C ALA A 139 11.71 10.25 0.76
N GLU A 140 12.64 11.14 1.10
CA GLU A 140 12.36 12.56 1.27
C GLU A 140 11.99 13.23 -0.06
N ARG A 141 12.74 12.97 -1.14
CA ARG A 141 12.43 13.48 -2.49
C ARG A 141 11.04 13.05 -2.96
N ILE A 142 10.69 11.78 -2.78
CA ILE A 142 9.36 11.28 -3.13
C ILE A 142 8.29 12.03 -2.36
N ARG A 143 8.44 12.19 -1.05
CA ARG A 143 7.46 12.85 -0.18
C ARG A 143 7.36 14.35 -0.40
N ALA A 144 8.46 15.01 -0.75
CA ALA A 144 8.44 16.42 -1.10
C ALA A 144 7.55 16.69 -2.33
N LYS A 145 7.52 15.78 -3.29
CA LYS A 145 6.66 15.86 -4.48
C LYS A 145 5.27 15.30 -4.24
N HIS A 146 5.17 14.21 -3.47
CA HIS A 146 3.94 13.45 -3.21
C HIS A 146 3.69 13.30 -1.71
N ASN A 147 3.27 14.38 -1.05
CA ASN A 147 3.15 14.49 0.41
C ASN A 147 2.09 13.57 1.05
N PHE A 148 1.19 12.99 0.25
CA PHE A 148 0.23 11.99 0.72
C PHE A 148 0.89 10.64 1.02
N LEU A 149 2.05 10.34 0.40
CA LEU A 149 2.84 9.16 0.73
C LEU A 149 3.52 9.36 2.08
N LYS A 150 3.47 8.34 2.91
CA LYS A 150 4.06 8.35 4.25
C LYS A 150 5.34 7.50 4.28
N PRO A 151 6.32 7.87 5.14
CA PRO A 151 7.45 6.99 5.38
C PRO A 151 6.92 5.71 6.05
N LEU A 152 7.30 4.58 5.51
CA LEU A 152 6.94 3.26 6.01
C LEU A 152 8.20 2.41 6.16
N THR A 153 8.19 1.52 7.12
CA THR A 153 9.28 0.58 7.35
C THR A 153 8.70 -0.83 7.45
N VAL A 154 9.23 -1.74 6.63
CA VAL A 154 8.98 -3.17 6.79
C VAL A 154 9.96 -3.67 7.85
N PRO A 155 9.49 -4.14 9.02
CA PRO A 155 10.37 -4.54 10.10
C PRO A 155 11.19 -5.78 9.71
N ALA A 156 12.35 -5.92 10.32
CA ALA A 156 13.15 -7.14 10.20
C ALA A 156 12.31 -8.37 10.60
N GLY A 157 12.47 -9.47 9.88
CA GLY A 157 11.71 -10.70 10.12
C GLY A 157 10.28 -10.71 9.58
N ALA A 158 9.83 -9.65 8.90
CA ALA A 158 8.50 -9.64 8.27
C ALA A 158 8.36 -10.65 7.13
N TYR A 159 9.48 -11.04 6.53
CA TYR A 159 9.54 -12.06 5.49
C TYR A 159 10.65 -13.09 5.77
N PRO A 160 10.53 -14.30 5.23
CA PRO A 160 11.57 -15.33 5.37
C PRO A 160 12.94 -14.81 4.89
N GLY A 161 13.98 -14.98 5.70
CA GLY A 161 15.35 -14.56 5.37
C GLY A 161 15.62 -13.05 5.42
N GLN A 162 14.63 -12.21 5.72
CA GLN A 162 14.82 -10.79 5.89
C GLN A 162 15.35 -10.48 7.29
N THR A 163 16.62 -10.16 7.41
CA THR A 163 17.30 -9.88 8.68
C THR A 163 17.32 -8.41 9.06
N GLU A 164 17.10 -7.51 8.10
CA GLU A 164 17.13 -6.06 8.29
C GLU A 164 15.81 -5.41 7.96
N ALA A 165 15.52 -4.28 8.61
CA ALA A 165 14.37 -3.46 8.26
C ALA A 165 14.55 -2.83 6.87
N VAL A 166 13.47 -2.70 6.12
CA VAL A 166 13.47 -2.09 4.78
C VAL A 166 12.68 -0.80 4.83
N ALA A 167 13.36 0.31 4.59
CA ALA A 167 12.72 1.62 4.47
C ALA A 167 12.02 1.77 3.12
N SER A 168 10.86 2.42 3.13
CA SER A 168 10.04 2.68 1.96
C SER A 168 9.14 3.90 2.18
N VAL A 169 8.34 4.19 1.17
CA VAL A 169 7.17 5.07 1.25
C VAL A 169 5.94 4.34 0.73
N GLY A 170 4.77 4.79 1.17
CA GLY A 170 3.52 4.21 0.72
C GLY A 170 2.30 4.87 1.32
N SER A 171 1.17 4.24 1.15
CA SER A 171 -0.12 4.68 1.64
C SER A 171 -0.85 3.52 2.33
N TRP A 172 -2.06 3.79 2.83
CA TRP A 172 -2.93 2.77 3.40
C TRP A 172 -4.05 2.38 2.45
N SER A 173 -4.39 1.10 2.41
CA SER A 173 -5.66 0.64 1.86
C SER A 173 -6.79 0.98 2.83
N TYR A 174 -7.98 1.29 2.28
CA TYR A 174 -9.14 1.71 3.04
C TYR A 174 -10.36 0.84 2.76
N ILE A 175 -11.27 0.80 3.72
CA ILE A 175 -12.67 0.55 3.46
C ILE A 175 -13.35 1.93 3.35
N LEU A 176 -13.90 2.22 2.19
CA LEU A 176 -14.66 3.44 1.93
C LEU A 176 -16.15 3.14 1.90
N ALA A 177 -16.94 4.10 2.34
CA ALA A 177 -18.40 4.06 2.27
C ALA A 177 -18.95 5.24 1.48
N ARG A 178 -20.14 5.08 0.92
CA ARG A 178 -20.91 6.22 0.40
C ARG A 178 -21.29 7.15 1.56
N PRO A 179 -21.41 8.47 1.34
CA PRO A 179 -21.69 9.44 2.41
C PRO A 179 -23.07 9.26 3.03
N THR A 180 -23.97 8.55 2.36
CA THR A 180 -25.33 8.25 2.80
C THR A 180 -25.44 6.93 3.59
N LEU A 181 -24.33 6.27 3.91
CA LEU A 181 -24.35 5.16 4.85
C LEU A 181 -24.80 5.68 6.22
N ASP A 182 -25.67 4.94 6.87
CA ASP A 182 -26.19 5.32 8.20
C ASP A 182 -25.08 5.42 9.24
N ASP A 183 -25.10 6.48 10.07
CA ASP A 183 -24.08 6.74 11.07
C ASP A 183 -24.00 5.65 12.14
N ASP A 184 -25.13 5.04 12.52
CA ASP A 184 -25.12 3.94 13.48
C ASP A 184 -24.54 2.66 12.89
N ILE A 185 -24.74 2.43 11.60
CA ILE A 185 -24.10 1.32 10.90
C ILE A 185 -22.58 1.54 10.88
N ALA A 186 -22.12 2.71 10.47
CA ALA A 186 -20.70 3.04 10.41
C ALA A 186 -20.02 2.98 11.80
N TYR A 187 -20.69 3.49 12.84
CA TYR A 187 -20.24 3.38 14.23
C TYR A 187 -20.11 1.91 14.67
N ARG A 188 -21.14 1.10 14.42
CA ARG A 188 -21.10 -0.34 14.78
C ARG A 188 -20.01 -1.09 14.04
N LEU A 189 -19.76 -0.77 12.77
CA LEU A 189 -18.68 -1.37 11.99
C LEU A 189 -17.31 -1.00 12.58
N ALA A 190 -17.04 0.27 12.88
CA ALA A 190 -15.80 0.70 13.49
C ALA A 190 -15.54 0.00 14.84
N ARG A 191 -16.57 -0.03 15.70
CA ARG A 191 -16.52 -0.72 17.00
C ARG A 191 -16.32 -2.23 16.89
N ALA A 192 -16.97 -2.87 15.89
CA ALA A 192 -16.82 -4.31 15.67
C ALA A 192 -15.43 -4.67 15.16
N LEU A 193 -14.85 -3.87 14.26
CA LEU A 193 -13.47 -4.06 13.78
C LEU A 193 -12.46 -3.92 14.91
N ASP A 194 -12.58 -2.89 15.75
CA ASP A 194 -11.69 -2.67 16.88
C ASP A 194 -11.78 -3.81 17.91
N ARG A 195 -12.98 -4.18 18.32
CA ARG A 195 -13.19 -5.30 19.27
C ARG A 195 -12.80 -6.65 18.69
N GLY A 196 -12.98 -6.83 17.39
CA GLY A 196 -12.61 -8.05 16.65
C GLY A 196 -11.14 -8.11 16.24
N HIS A 197 -10.35 -7.05 16.47
CA HIS A 197 -8.97 -6.95 16.05
C HIS A 197 -8.09 -8.16 16.45
N PRO A 198 -8.14 -8.70 17.69
CA PRO A 198 -7.36 -9.88 18.05
C PRO A 198 -7.70 -11.13 17.21
N ALA A 199 -8.97 -11.28 16.83
CA ALA A 199 -9.40 -12.40 15.98
C ALA A 199 -8.99 -12.19 14.52
N LEU A 200 -9.00 -10.95 14.03
CA LEU A 200 -8.51 -10.58 12.70
C LEU A 200 -7.02 -10.89 12.56
N VAL A 201 -6.21 -10.46 13.53
CA VAL A 201 -4.75 -10.69 13.57
C VAL A 201 -4.40 -12.19 13.54
N LYS A 202 -5.17 -13.03 14.23
CA LYS A 202 -4.96 -14.48 14.20
C LYS A 202 -5.16 -15.10 12.82
N ARG A 203 -5.98 -14.49 11.97
CA ARG A 203 -6.31 -14.99 10.63
C ARG A 203 -5.47 -14.37 9.54
N LEU A 204 -5.08 -13.12 9.72
CA LEU A 204 -4.38 -12.31 8.72
C LEU A 204 -3.39 -11.40 9.43
N ASP A 205 -2.11 -11.64 9.25
CA ASP A 205 -1.06 -10.87 9.92
C ASP A 205 -1.11 -9.38 9.57
N GLN A 206 -1.46 -9.03 8.33
CA GLN A 206 -1.72 -7.65 7.88
C GLN A 206 -2.83 -6.96 8.70
N GLY A 207 -3.73 -7.73 9.32
CA GLY A 207 -4.77 -7.20 10.20
C GLY A 207 -4.25 -6.48 11.44
N ARG A 208 -2.95 -6.62 11.79
CA ARG A 208 -2.32 -5.88 12.90
C ARG A 208 -2.45 -4.37 12.74
N GLU A 209 -2.44 -3.88 11.52
CA GLU A 209 -2.54 -2.46 11.22
C GLU A 209 -4.00 -1.95 11.11
N THR A 210 -4.99 -2.84 11.14
CA THR A 210 -6.42 -2.47 11.04
C THR A 210 -6.92 -2.00 12.40
N THR A 211 -6.57 -0.76 12.77
CA THR A 211 -6.87 -0.17 14.07
C THR A 211 -7.50 1.23 13.94
N PRO A 212 -8.23 1.70 14.96
CA PRO A 212 -8.72 3.08 15.02
C PRO A 212 -7.60 4.10 14.90
N GLN A 213 -6.43 3.85 15.53
CA GLN A 213 -5.26 4.72 15.48
C GLN A 213 -4.72 4.84 14.05
N SER A 214 -4.57 3.69 13.36
CA SER A 214 -4.15 3.68 11.95
C SER A 214 -5.14 4.43 11.06
N THR A 215 -6.43 4.30 11.32
CA THR A 215 -7.48 5.00 10.55
C THR A 215 -7.34 6.52 10.69
N LEU A 216 -7.12 7.01 11.91
CA LEU A 216 -6.92 8.44 12.15
C LEU A 216 -5.62 8.95 11.54
N ALA A 217 -4.53 8.18 11.65
CA ALA A 217 -3.22 8.56 11.12
C ALA A 217 -3.15 8.53 9.58
N ALA A 218 -3.87 7.61 8.96
CA ALA A 218 -3.87 7.41 7.51
C ALA A 218 -4.85 8.36 6.78
N ALA A 219 -5.91 8.83 7.45
CA ALA A 219 -6.88 9.71 6.82
C ALA A 219 -6.23 11.05 6.41
N PRO A 220 -6.44 11.53 5.17
CA PRO A 220 -5.89 12.81 4.72
C PRO A 220 -6.42 14.00 5.52
N SER A 221 -7.66 13.93 5.97
CA SER A 221 -8.25 14.87 6.94
C SER A 221 -9.34 14.17 7.77
N PRO A 222 -9.64 14.68 8.98
CA PRO A 222 -10.74 14.16 9.79
C PRO A 222 -12.10 14.15 9.08
N ASP A 223 -12.36 15.14 8.23
CA ASP A 223 -13.63 15.26 7.49
C ASP A 223 -13.85 14.15 6.47
N GLN A 224 -12.79 13.45 6.08
CA GLN A 224 -12.90 12.28 5.20
C GLN A 224 -13.27 11.01 5.96
N ILE A 225 -13.17 11.00 7.28
CA ILE A 225 -13.64 9.90 8.12
C ILE A 225 -15.17 10.00 8.26
N HIS A 226 -15.86 8.86 8.14
CA HIS A 226 -17.32 8.80 8.27
C HIS A 226 -17.79 9.33 9.63
N PRO A 227 -18.88 10.14 9.73
CA PRO A 227 -19.34 10.72 11.01
C PRO A 227 -19.59 9.67 12.10
N GLY A 228 -20.19 8.53 11.77
CA GLY A 228 -20.37 7.42 12.71
C GLY A 228 -19.04 6.84 13.22
N VAL A 229 -18.00 6.79 12.38
CA VAL A 229 -16.66 6.37 12.81
C VAL A 229 -16.02 7.45 13.70
N GLN A 230 -16.15 8.73 13.36
CA GLN A 230 -15.66 9.82 14.21
C GLN A 230 -16.30 9.78 15.60
N ARG A 231 -17.62 9.46 15.69
CA ARG A 231 -18.32 9.27 16.98
C ARG A 231 -17.64 8.18 17.80
N TYR A 232 -17.30 7.04 17.19
CA TYR A 232 -16.57 5.96 17.86
C TYR A 232 -15.16 6.41 18.30
N LEU A 233 -14.42 7.09 17.43
CA LEU A 233 -13.09 7.60 17.75
C LEU A 233 -13.10 8.60 18.93
N ARG A 234 -14.17 9.41 19.07
CA ARG A 234 -14.36 10.29 20.24
C ARG A 234 -14.66 9.48 21.49
N GLU A 235 -15.53 8.46 21.41
CA GLU A 235 -15.86 7.58 22.55
C GLU A 235 -14.62 6.92 23.14
N ILE A 236 -13.66 6.52 22.32
CA ILE A 236 -12.41 5.88 22.76
C ILE A 236 -11.25 6.88 23.00
N GLY A 237 -11.53 8.19 22.95
CA GLY A 237 -10.57 9.25 23.27
C GLY A 237 -9.50 9.55 22.21
N LEU A 238 -9.66 9.07 20.97
CA LEU A 238 -8.72 9.32 19.88
C LEU A 238 -9.01 10.62 19.11
N MET A 239 -10.22 11.15 19.19
CA MET A 239 -10.60 12.46 18.63
C MET A 239 -11.23 13.34 19.72
N ARG A 240 -11.14 14.67 19.54
CA ARG A 240 -11.83 15.66 20.36
C ARG A 240 -13.20 16.01 19.80
#